data_8aac76a1a80f3d2a1d1ede58c386c9cf
#
_entry.id   8aac76a1a80f3d2a1d1ede58c386c9cf
#
_cell.length_a   1.000
_cell.length_b   1.000
_cell.length_c   1.000
_cell.angle_alpha   90.00
_cell.angle_beta   90.00
_cell.angle_gamma   90.00
#
_symmetry.space_group_name_H-M   'P 1'
#
loop_
_entity.id
_entity.type
_entity.pdbx_description
1 polymer ?
#
loop_
_entity_poly.entity_id
_entity_poly.type
_entity_poly.pdbx_seq_one_letter_code
_entity_poly.pdbx_strand_id
1 'polypeptide(L)'
;MKNRLTVRHGMLSDLKTYLTQSGWNLEDPVGKYEVLRARNLNYPRPLLVHNRSERGIGYSIDERNMKIYSGWRRNRRKRGLSPDFPTEEENAAYWRGEIQ
;
A
#
# COMPACT_ATOMS: atom_id res chain seq x y z
N MET A 1 17.96 13.29 -1.48
CA MET A 1 16.95 12.73 -2.37
C MET A 1 16.04 11.78 -1.57
N LYS A 2 14.74 11.97 -1.67
CA LYS A 2 13.81 11.11 -0.96
C LYS A 2 13.59 9.84 -1.74
N ASN A 3 13.73 8.71 -1.07
CA ASN A 3 13.34 7.43 -1.63
C ASN A 3 11.87 7.20 -1.36
N ARG A 4 11.18 6.66 -2.33
CA ARG A 4 9.79 6.28 -2.16
C ARG A 4 9.68 4.78 -2.34
N LEU A 5 8.81 4.19 -1.53
CA LEU A 5 8.58 2.75 -1.56
C LEU A 5 7.42 2.48 -2.50
N THR A 6 7.52 1.43 -3.29
CA THR A 6 6.53 1.13 -4.31
C THR A 6 5.52 0.09 -3.85
N VAL A 7 4.25 0.38 -4.08
CA VAL A 7 3.16 -0.59 -3.96
C VAL A 7 2.63 -0.81 -5.37
N ARG A 8 2.90 -1.97 -5.95
CA ARG A 8 2.50 -2.21 -7.33
C ARG A 8 0.98 -2.23 -7.48
N HIS A 9 0.53 -1.85 -8.66
CA HIS A 9 -0.88 -1.95 -9.00
C HIS A 9 -1.34 -3.39 -8.74
N GLY A 10 -2.51 -3.54 -8.18
CA GLY A 10 -3.03 -4.83 -7.80
C GLY A 10 -2.71 -5.24 -6.37
N MET A 11 -1.71 -4.63 -5.74
CA MET A 11 -1.35 -4.97 -4.36
C MET A 11 -1.95 -4.02 -3.32
N LEU A 12 -2.60 -2.94 -3.76
CA LEU A 12 -3.14 -1.95 -2.83
C LEU A 12 -4.21 -2.55 -1.92
N SER A 13 -5.05 -3.41 -2.47
CA SER A 13 -6.11 -4.06 -1.68
C SER A 13 -5.53 -4.90 -0.55
N ASP A 14 -4.45 -5.63 -0.83
CA ASP A 14 -3.79 -6.43 0.20
C ASP A 14 -3.17 -5.55 1.27
N LEU A 15 -2.58 -4.42 0.88
CA LEU A 15 -2.04 -3.46 1.83
C LEU A 15 -3.15 -2.91 2.73
N LYS A 16 -4.30 -2.58 2.16
CA LYS A 16 -5.45 -2.11 2.95
C LYS A 16 -5.87 -3.15 3.99
N THR A 17 -5.94 -4.41 3.58
CA THR A 17 -6.30 -5.50 4.48
C THR A 17 -5.27 -5.64 5.60
N TYR A 18 -3.99 -5.61 5.25
CA TYR A 18 -2.92 -5.68 6.24
C TYR A 18 -3.02 -4.53 7.26
N LEU A 19 -3.21 -3.31 6.77
CA LEU A 19 -3.31 -2.15 7.64
C LEU A 19 -4.49 -2.29 8.60
N THR A 20 -5.65 -2.69 8.08
CA THR A 20 -6.85 -2.87 8.91
C THR A 20 -6.61 -3.92 9.99
N GLN A 21 -5.99 -5.03 9.63
CA GLN A 21 -5.68 -6.10 10.59
C GLN A 21 -4.61 -5.68 11.61
N SER A 22 -3.83 -4.65 11.28
CA SER A 22 -2.76 -4.16 12.15
C SER A 22 -3.18 -2.94 12.98
N GLY A 23 -4.48 -2.65 13.03
CA GLY A 23 -4.99 -1.59 13.89
C GLY A 23 -5.08 -0.22 13.24
N TRP A 24 -4.90 -0.12 11.94
CA TRP A 24 -5.05 1.15 11.23
C TRP A 24 -6.50 1.37 10.82
N ASN A 25 -6.93 2.61 10.91
CA ASN A 25 -8.25 3.03 10.44
C ASN A 25 -8.10 3.67 9.07
N LEU A 26 -8.79 3.12 8.08
CA LEU A 26 -8.76 3.67 6.74
C LEU A 26 -9.68 4.87 6.65
N GLU A 27 -9.22 5.92 5.97
CA GLU A 27 -9.96 7.15 5.75
C GLU A 27 -10.06 7.43 4.26
N ASP A 28 -11.02 8.27 3.89
CA ASP A 28 -11.13 8.69 2.50
C ASP A 28 -9.93 9.53 2.09
N PRO A 29 -9.40 9.34 0.89
CA PRO A 29 -8.32 10.18 0.40
C PRO A 29 -8.74 11.64 0.34
N VAL A 30 -7.81 12.53 0.70
CA VAL A 30 -8.06 13.97 0.73
C VAL A 30 -7.27 14.68 -0.37
N GLY A 31 -5.99 14.32 -0.52
CA GLY A 31 -5.14 14.96 -1.49
C GLY A 31 -5.39 14.49 -2.92
N LYS A 32 -5.00 15.32 -3.87
CA LYS A 32 -5.25 15.07 -5.30
C LYS A 32 -4.71 13.71 -5.79
N TYR A 33 -3.56 13.30 -5.26
CA TYR A 33 -2.91 12.07 -5.71
C TYR A 33 -3.01 10.95 -4.69
N GLU A 34 -3.72 11.16 -3.58
CA GLU A 34 -3.87 10.10 -2.59
C GLU A 34 -4.80 9.01 -3.10
N VAL A 35 -4.39 7.76 -2.89
CA VAL A 35 -5.24 6.59 -3.18
C VAL A 35 -5.60 5.85 -1.91
N LEU A 36 -4.88 6.13 -0.81
CA LEU A 36 -5.13 5.52 0.48
C LEU A 36 -4.65 6.46 1.58
N ARG A 37 -5.48 6.60 2.61
CA ARG A 37 -5.13 7.34 3.82
C ARG A 37 -5.50 6.47 5.01
N ALA A 38 -4.58 6.32 5.97
CA ALA A 38 -4.82 5.50 7.14
C ALA A 38 -4.25 6.17 8.39
N ARG A 39 -4.92 6.00 9.51
CA ARG A 39 -4.48 6.54 10.79
C ARG A 39 -4.39 5.45 11.84
N ASN A 40 -3.43 5.61 12.74
CA ASN A 40 -3.24 4.73 13.88
C ASN A 40 -2.87 5.59 15.08
N LEU A 41 -3.52 5.33 16.22
CA LEU A 41 -3.29 6.11 17.45
C LEU A 41 -1.83 6.07 17.90
N ASN A 42 -1.10 5.04 17.54
CA ASN A 42 0.29 4.90 17.95
C ASN A 42 1.26 5.68 17.06
N TYR A 43 0.74 6.36 16.03
CA TYR A 43 1.57 7.10 15.08
C TYR A 43 1.05 8.52 14.94
N PRO A 44 1.94 9.52 15.01
CA PRO A 44 1.51 10.93 14.99
C PRO A 44 1.03 11.41 13.63
N ARG A 45 1.39 10.73 12.55
CA ARG A 45 1.05 11.15 11.20
C ARG A 45 0.29 10.07 10.47
N PRO A 46 -0.61 10.45 9.54
CA PRO A 46 -1.28 9.46 8.71
C PRO A 46 -0.29 8.79 7.76
N LEU A 47 -0.58 7.55 7.43
CA LEU A 47 0.12 6.85 6.36
C LEU A 47 -0.61 7.20 5.07
N LEU A 48 0.13 7.69 4.08
CA LEU A 48 -0.43 8.10 2.80
C LEU A 48 0.17 7.30 1.67
N VAL A 49 -0.67 6.84 0.77
CA VAL A 49 -0.24 6.19 -0.47
C VAL A 49 -0.69 7.07 -1.61
N HIS A 50 0.24 7.40 -2.49
CA HIS A 50 0.00 8.32 -3.59
C HIS A 50 0.06 7.61 -4.94
N ASN A 51 -0.75 8.07 -5.88
CA ASN A 51 -0.71 7.60 -7.25
C ASN A 51 0.44 8.30 -7.98
N ARG A 52 1.66 8.07 -7.51
CA ARG A 52 2.89 8.63 -8.07
C ARG A 52 3.95 7.54 -8.02
N SER A 53 4.48 7.21 -9.16
CA SER A 53 5.57 6.26 -9.24
C SER A 53 6.49 6.71 -10.35
N GLU A 54 7.79 6.70 -10.10
CA GLU A 54 8.77 7.11 -11.09
C GLU A 54 8.68 6.32 -12.38
N ARG A 55 8.21 5.09 -12.28
CA ARG A 55 8.16 4.19 -13.44
C ARG A 55 6.74 3.85 -13.87
N GLY A 56 5.75 4.46 -13.27
CA GLY A 56 4.36 4.16 -13.60
C GLY A 56 3.91 2.75 -13.27
N ILE A 57 4.64 2.05 -12.42
CA ILE A 57 4.35 0.64 -12.12
C ILE A 57 3.49 0.45 -10.89
N GLY A 58 3.15 1.52 -10.20
CA GLY A 58 2.35 1.38 -8.99
C GLY A 58 2.17 2.71 -8.29
N TYR A 59 1.91 2.59 -7.00
CA TYR A 59 1.73 3.71 -6.09
C TYR A 59 2.98 3.88 -5.25
N SER A 60 3.09 4.99 -4.54
CA SER A 60 4.26 5.24 -3.70
C SER A 60 3.88 5.54 -2.26
N ILE A 61 4.72 5.09 -1.34
CA ILE A 61 4.64 5.39 0.08
C ILE A 61 5.93 6.11 0.46
N ASP A 62 5.81 7.14 1.30
CA ASP A 62 6.99 7.85 1.82
C ASP A 62 7.86 6.87 2.63
N GLU A 63 9.18 6.98 2.49
CA GLU A 63 10.13 6.11 3.18
C GLU A 63 10.05 6.18 4.71
N ARG A 64 9.44 7.22 5.26
CA ARG A 64 9.19 7.30 6.71
C ARG A 64 8.34 6.14 7.21
N ASN A 65 7.62 5.49 6.30
CA ASN A 65 6.76 4.35 6.62
C ASN A 65 7.44 3.01 6.35
N MET A 66 8.78 3.01 6.27
CA MET A 66 9.54 1.79 5.96
C MET A 66 9.21 0.64 6.92
N LYS A 67 9.04 0.94 8.19
CA LYS A 67 8.76 -0.10 9.18
C LYS A 67 7.44 -0.81 8.90
N ILE A 68 6.42 -0.04 8.57
CA ILE A 68 5.11 -0.58 8.24
C ILE A 68 5.16 -1.32 6.90
N TYR A 69 5.81 -0.72 5.93
CA TYR A 69 5.99 -1.32 4.61
C TYR A 69 6.72 -2.66 4.70
N SER A 70 7.79 -2.73 5.49
CA SER A 70 8.55 -3.97 5.69
C SER A 70 7.72 -5.02 6.41
N GLY A 71 6.89 -4.62 7.37
CA GLY A 71 5.98 -5.53 8.06
C GLY A 71 4.97 -6.16 7.12
N TRP A 72 4.43 -5.36 6.20
CA TRP A 72 3.52 -5.86 5.18
C TRP A 72 4.22 -6.87 4.26
N ARG A 73 5.43 -6.56 3.81
CA ARG A 73 6.19 -7.45 2.95
C ARG A 73 6.47 -8.79 3.64
N ARG A 74 6.84 -8.75 4.92
CA ARG A 74 7.03 -9.98 5.71
C ARG A 74 5.73 -10.79 5.82
N ASN A 75 4.63 -10.10 6.02
CA ASN A 75 3.32 -10.75 6.07
C ASN A 75 3.01 -11.48 4.77
N ARG A 76 3.31 -10.86 3.63
CA ARG A 76 3.12 -11.51 2.35
C ARG A 76 3.98 -12.77 2.24
N ARG A 77 5.25 -12.69 2.61
CA ARG A 77 6.14 -13.87 2.57
C ARG A 77 5.61 -15.00 3.43
N LYS A 78 5.11 -14.68 4.61
CA LYS A 78 4.55 -15.69 5.51
C LYS A 78 3.35 -16.41 4.91
N ARG A 79 2.60 -15.73 4.06
CA ARG A 79 1.46 -16.31 3.37
C ARG A 79 1.83 -16.99 2.05
N GLY A 80 3.12 -17.07 1.74
CA GLY A 80 3.58 -17.66 0.49
C GLY A 80 3.42 -16.76 -0.72
N LEU A 81 3.25 -15.45 -0.51
CA LEU A 81 3.08 -14.49 -1.60
C LEU A 81 4.37 -13.73 -1.84
N SER A 82 4.57 -13.27 -3.08
CA SER A 82 5.71 -12.41 -3.37
C SER A 82 5.56 -11.07 -2.66
N PRO A 83 6.62 -10.56 -2.02
CA PRO A 83 6.58 -9.22 -1.46
C PRO A 83 6.70 -8.13 -2.52
N ASP A 84 7.07 -8.47 -3.75
CA ASP A 84 7.39 -7.50 -4.79
C ASP A 84 6.39 -7.47 -5.95
N PHE A 85 5.63 -8.53 -6.14
CA PHE A 85 4.73 -8.65 -7.28
C PHE A 85 3.35 -9.12 -6.86
N PRO A 86 2.30 -8.62 -7.54
CA PRO A 86 0.95 -9.10 -7.27
C PRO A 86 0.77 -10.51 -7.80
N THR A 87 -0.19 -11.24 -7.23
CA THR A 87 -0.60 -12.53 -7.76
C THR A 87 -1.43 -12.32 -9.03
N GLU A 88 -1.68 -13.41 -9.77
CA GLU A 88 -2.55 -13.33 -10.92
C GLU A 88 -3.96 -12.86 -10.53
N GLU A 89 -4.47 -13.32 -9.39
CA GLU A 89 -5.77 -12.88 -8.89
C GLU A 89 -5.79 -11.39 -8.57
N GLU A 90 -4.74 -10.90 -7.92
CA GLU A 90 -4.62 -9.49 -7.59
C GLU A 90 -4.59 -8.64 -8.85
N ASN A 91 -3.81 -9.05 -9.84
CA ASN A 91 -3.74 -8.36 -11.13
C ASN A 91 -5.09 -8.38 -11.85
N ALA A 92 -5.74 -9.53 -11.89
CA ALA A 92 -7.03 -9.65 -12.55
C ALA A 92 -8.07 -8.75 -11.90
N ALA A 93 -8.11 -8.71 -10.56
CA ALA A 93 -9.04 -7.85 -9.84
C ALA A 93 -8.77 -6.37 -10.13
N TYR A 94 -7.48 -5.99 -10.17
CA TYR A 94 -7.12 -4.61 -10.49
C TYR A 94 -7.61 -4.21 -11.88
N TRP A 95 -7.39 -5.07 -12.88
CA TRP A 95 -7.81 -4.79 -14.25
C TRP A 95 -9.32 -4.78 -14.42
N ARG A 96 -10.05 -5.47 -13.55
CA ARG A 96 -11.53 -5.38 -13.53
C ARG A 96 -12.03 -4.13 -12.83
N GLY A 97 -11.13 -3.32 -12.25
CA GLY A 97 -11.51 -2.10 -11.54
C GLY A 97 -12.00 -2.33 -10.12
N GLU A 98 -11.78 -3.50 -9.57
CA GLU A 98 -12.22 -3.82 -8.20
C GLU A 98 -11.29 -3.26 -7.13
N ILE A 99 -10.05 -3.00 -7.51
CA ILE A 99 -9.03 -2.47 -6.61
C ILE A 99 -8.66 -1.08 -7.09
N GLN A 100 -9.06 -0.06 -6.37
CA GLN A 100 -8.77 1.32 -6.71
C GLN A 100 -8.12 2.04 -5.54
#